data_8fde5596554b3aa9c13e70c59a12f294
#
_entry.id   8fde5596554b3aa9c13e70c59a12f294
#
_cell.length_a   1.000
_cell.length_b   1.000
_cell.length_c   1.000
_cell.angle_alpha   90.00
_cell.angle_beta   90.00
_cell.angle_gamma   90.00
#
_symmetry.space_group_name_H-M   'P 1'
#
loop_
_entity.id
_entity.type
_entity.pdbx_description
1 polymer ?
#
loop_
_entity_poly.entity_id
_entity_poly.type
_entity_poly.pdbx_seq_one_letter_code
_entity_poly.pdbx_strand_id
1 'polypeptide(L)' 'MDKIEEWQALINKPAISNDEIEIGFVSAVQPLHIIVNSGPITPNKYNIPKELVTKFENGIVYLSSSQNDIESNYEFE' A
#
# COMPACT_ATOMS: atom_id res chain seq x y z
N MET A 1 -9.86 17.51 -1.82
CA MET A 1 -9.45 16.17 -1.59
C MET A 1 -8.94 15.51 -2.85
N ASP A 2 -7.75 15.02 -2.76
CA ASP A 2 -7.17 14.40 -3.93
C ASP A 2 -7.71 13.01 -4.13
N LYS A 3 -8.06 12.75 -5.36
CA LYS A 3 -8.58 11.46 -5.71
C LYS A 3 -7.66 10.82 -6.71
N ILE A 4 -7.22 9.63 -6.42
CA ILE A 4 -6.34 8.92 -7.32
C ILE A 4 -7.21 8.35 -8.44
N GLU A 5 -6.97 8.82 -9.65
CA GLU A 5 -7.76 8.37 -10.78
C GLU A 5 -7.10 7.24 -11.54
N GLU A 6 -5.79 7.14 -11.41
CA GLU A 6 -5.06 6.14 -12.16
C GLU A 6 -4.44 5.15 -11.18
N TRP A 7 -5.29 4.28 -10.65
CA TRP A 7 -4.81 3.32 -9.65
C TRP A 7 -3.76 2.36 -10.21
N GLN A 8 -3.85 2.05 -11.49
CA GLN A 8 -2.87 1.14 -12.08
C GLN A 8 -1.45 1.71 -12.06
N ALA A 9 -1.31 3.02 -11.96
CA ALA A 9 0.00 3.63 -11.89
C ALA A 9 0.70 3.32 -10.57
N LEU A 10 -0.04 2.84 -9.57
CA LEU A 10 0.57 2.50 -8.29
C LEU A 10 1.32 1.17 -8.34
N ILE A 11 1.09 0.36 -9.34
CA ILE A 11 1.73 -0.95 -9.41
C ILE A 11 3.24 -0.79 -9.51
N ASN A 12 3.96 -1.55 -8.71
CA ASN A 12 5.42 -1.53 -8.59
C ASN A 12 5.97 -0.30 -7.88
N LYS A 13 5.10 0.49 -7.25
CA LYS A 13 5.55 1.64 -6.50
C LYS A 13 5.59 1.31 -5.01
N PRO A 14 6.53 1.91 -4.28
CA PRO A 14 6.62 1.65 -2.84
C PRO A 14 5.45 2.26 -2.09
N ALA A 15 5.02 1.57 -1.05
CA ALA A 15 3.97 2.05 -0.16
C ALA A 15 4.58 2.34 1.20
N ILE A 16 4.28 3.52 1.73
CA ILE A 16 4.86 3.99 2.98
C ILE A 16 3.76 4.27 3.97
N SER A 17 3.93 3.79 5.20
CA SER A 17 2.96 4.00 6.26
C SER A 17 3.03 5.44 6.77
N ASN A 18 2.06 5.81 7.62
CA ASN A 18 2.03 7.19 8.12
C ASN A 18 3.15 7.47 9.11
N ASP A 19 3.85 6.46 9.60
CA ASP A 19 5.04 6.66 10.41
C ASP A 19 6.31 6.55 9.57
N GLU A 20 6.16 6.69 8.25
CA GLU A 20 7.26 6.80 7.30
C GLU A 20 8.11 5.55 7.19
N ILE A 21 7.46 4.40 7.35
CA ILE A 21 8.13 3.12 7.21
C ILE A 21 7.66 2.49 5.92
N GLU A 22 8.60 2.06 5.10
CA GLU A 22 8.25 1.42 3.84
C GLU A 22 7.67 0.04 4.11
N ILE A 23 6.42 -0.15 3.67
CA ILE A 23 5.72 -1.42 3.87
C ILE A 23 6.12 -2.43 2.80
N GLY A 24 6.23 -1.97 1.58
CA GLY A 24 6.56 -2.86 0.48
C GLY A 24 6.20 -2.19 -0.83
N PHE A 25 5.93 -3.00 -1.84
CA PHE A 25 5.62 -2.50 -3.17
C PHE A 25 4.25 -2.99 -3.58
N VAL A 26 3.51 -2.13 -4.25
CA VAL A 26 2.19 -2.49 -4.75
C VAL A 26 2.34 -3.51 -5.87
N SER A 27 1.73 -4.68 -5.71
CA SER A 27 1.83 -5.72 -6.72
C SER A 27 0.57 -5.83 -7.56
N ALA A 28 -0.57 -5.37 -7.05
CA ALA A 28 -1.83 -5.45 -7.78
C ALA A 28 -2.79 -4.43 -7.25
N VAL A 29 -3.74 -4.04 -8.08
CA VAL A 29 -4.80 -3.12 -7.70
C VAL A 29 -6.12 -3.80 -7.97
N GLN A 30 -6.95 -3.88 -6.94
CA GLN A 30 -8.26 -4.50 -7.03
C GLN A 30 -9.33 -3.42 -6.85
N PRO A 31 -10.61 -3.76 -7.06
CA PRO A 31 -11.64 -2.72 -7.02
C PRO A 31 -11.68 -1.91 -5.73
N LEU A 32 -11.50 -2.56 -4.59
CA LEU A 32 -11.61 -1.87 -3.30
C LEU A 32 -10.31 -1.88 -2.51
N HIS A 33 -9.29 -2.56 -2.99
CA HIS A 33 -8.06 -2.77 -2.23
C HIS A 33 -6.85 -2.67 -3.14
N ILE A 34 -5.70 -2.49 -2.52
CA ILE A 34 -4.43 -2.71 -3.23
C ILE A 34 -3.69 -3.82 -2.50
N ILE A 35 -2.87 -4.55 -3.24
CA ILE A 35 -2.07 -5.63 -2.68
C ILE A 35 -0.63 -5.15 -2.62
N VAL A 36 -0.05 -5.19 -1.43
CA VAL A 36 1.33 -4.76 -1.22
C VAL A 36 2.14 -5.96 -0.77
N ASN A 37 3.24 -6.20 -1.46
CA ASN A 37 4.17 -7.26 -1.08
C ASN A 37 5.36 -6.65 -0.38
N SER A 38 5.75 -7.25 0.78
CA SER A 38 6.83 -6.70 1.56
C SER A 38 8.04 -7.55 1.40
N GLY A 39 8.74 -7.76 0.61
CA GLY A 39 10.00 -8.46 0.60
C GLY A 39 10.11 -9.50 -0.47
N PRO A 40 11.30 -9.72 -0.95
CA PRO A 40 11.51 -10.61 -2.09
C PRO A 40 11.67 -12.08 -1.70
N ILE A 41 12.10 -12.36 -0.48
CA ILE A 41 12.41 -13.73 -0.13
C ILE A 41 11.23 -14.44 0.51
N THR A 42 10.68 -13.85 1.56
CA THR A 42 9.49 -14.38 2.19
C THR A 42 8.49 -13.24 2.25
N PRO A 43 7.88 -12.92 1.12
CA PRO A 43 7.04 -11.72 1.09
C PRO A 43 5.77 -11.94 1.89
N ASN A 44 5.48 -10.97 2.71
CA ASN A 44 4.18 -10.87 3.32
C ASN A 44 3.30 -10.05 2.39
N LYS A 45 2.04 -10.40 2.34
CA LYS A 45 1.11 -9.69 1.49
C LYS A 45 0.11 -8.96 2.35
N TYR A 46 -0.19 -7.74 1.96
CA TYR A 46 -1.13 -6.91 2.70
C TYR A 46 -2.25 -6.50 1.76
N ASN A 47 -3.47 -6.73 2.20
CA ASN A 47 -4.66 -6.38 1.43
C ASN A 47 -5.19 -5.07 2.01
N ILE A 48 -4.77 -3.97 1.44
CA ILE A 48 -4.98 -2.66 2.02
C ILE A 48 -6.15 -1.97 1.33
N PRO A 49 -7.18 -1.59 2.09
CA PRO A 49 -8.30 -0.87 1.49
C PRO A 49 -7.84 0.42 0.83
N LYS A 50 -8.40 0.72 -0.32
CA LYS A 50 -8.03 1.94 -1.03
C LYS A 50 -8.28 3.19 -0.21
N GLU A 51 -9.24 3.13 0.72
CA GLU A 51 -9.54 4.30 1.54
C GLU A 51 -8.39 4.67 2.47
N LEU A 52 -7.44 3.77 2.69
CA LEU A 52 -6.27 4.06 3.49
C LEU A 52 -5.18 4.76 2.70
N VAL A 53 -5.30 4.81 1.39
CA VAL A 53 -4.31 5.49 0.56
C VAL A 53 -4.65 6.98 0.57
N THR A 54 -3.74 7.79 1.12
CA THR A 54 -4.00 9.22 1.25
C THR A 54 -3.59 9.98 0.00
N LYS A 55 -2.50 9.55 -0.64
CA LYS A 55 -2.06 10.21 -1.86
C LYS A 55 -1.03 9.35 -2.57
N PHE A 56 -0.78 9.69 -3.81
CA PHE A 56 0.28 9.09 -4.59
C PHE A 56 1.07 10.24 -5.18
N GLU A 57 2.31 10.39 -4.74
CA GLU A 57 3.08 11.55 -5.10
C GLU A 57 4.54 11.15 -5.23
N ASN A 58 5.19 11.64 -6.28
CA ASN A 58 6.61 11.37 -6.52
C ASN A 58 6.93 9.87 -6.59
N GLY A 59 5.99 9.10 -7.09
CA GLY A 59 6.18 7.67 -7.21
C GLY A 59 6.05 6.90 -5.91
N ILE A 60 5.47 7.51 -4.88
CA ILE A 60 5.33 6.89 -3.57
C ILE A 60 3.86 6.88 -3.18
N VAL A 61 3.39 5.74 -2.71
CA VAL A 61 2.03 5.56 -2.24
C VAL A 61 2.02 5.80 -0.74
N TYR A 62 1.27 6.81 -0.29
CA TYR A 62 1.23 7.17 1.12
C TYR A 62 -0.03 6.62 1.76
N LEU A 63 0.14 5.97 2.91
CA LEU A 63 -0.97 5.33 3.62
C LEU A 63 -1.26 6.10 4.89
N SER A 64 -2.50 6.00 5.35
CA SER A 64 -2.90 6.70 6.57
C SER A 64 -2.73 5.86 7.82
N SER A 65 -2.30 4.62 7.69
CA SER A 65 -2.13 3.72 8.82
C SER A 65 -0.67 3.50 9.12
N SER A 66 -0.37 3.14 10.37
CA SER A 66 0.99 2.84 10.76
C SER A 66 1.37 1.44 10.29
N GLN A 67 2.67 1.15 10.31
CA GLN A 67 3.14 -0.18 9.95
C GLN A 67 2.50 -1.25 10.85
N ASN A 68 2.44 -0.96 12.14
CA ASN A 68 1.90 -1.93 13.08
C ASN A 68 0.43 -2.22 12.79
N ASP A 69 -0.34 -1.19 12.46
CA ASP A 69 -1.74 -1.39 12.13
C ASP A 69 -1.89 -2.22 10.87
N ILE A 70 -1.05 -1.97 9.88
CA ILE A 70 -1.13 -2.69 8.63
C ILE A 70 -0.79 -4.15 8.84
N GLU A 71 0.25 -4.43 9.60
CA GLU A 71 0.65 -5.80 9.83
C GLU A 71 -0.37 -6.55 10.68
N SER A 72 -1.02 -5.85 11.58
CA SER A 72 -1.96 -6.50 12.47
C SER A 72 -3.32 -6.75 11.84
N ASN A 73 -3.74 -5.87 10.95
CA ASN A 73 -5.12 -5.89 10.47
C ASN A 73 -5.26 -6.29 9.01
N TYR A 74 -4.24 -6.13 8.22
CA TYR A 74 -4.39 -6.27 6.77
C TYR A 74 -3.47 -7.29 6.15
N GLU A 75 -2.65 -7.93 6.93
CA GLU A 75 -1.77 -8.96 6.40
C GLU A 75 -2.58 -10.19 6.00
N PHE A 76 -2.25 -10.73 4.82
CA PHE A 76 -2.81 -12.00 4.43
C PHE A 76 -1.76 -12.74 3.64
N GLU A 77 -1.95 -14.04 3.47
CA GLU A 77 -0.88 -14.84 2.90
C GLU A 77 -0.89 -15.07 1.52
#